data_d26d1260c788c5188b7315a47b62ee1b
#
_entry.id   d26d1260c788c5188b7315a47b62ee1b
#
_cell.length_a   1.000
_cell.length_b   1.000
_cell.length_c   1.000
_cell.angle_alpha   90.00
_cell.angle_beta   90.00
_cell.angle_gamma   90.00
#
_symmetry.space_group_name_H-M   'P 1'
#
loop_
_entity.id
_entity.type
_entity.pdbx_description
1 polymer ?
#
loop_
_entity_poly.entity_id
_entity_poly.type
_entity_poly.pdbx_seq_one_letter_code
_entity_poly.pdbx_strand_id
1 'polypeptide(L)'
;WTYQSKLAELHYIPLFASWGISLEGKKVLDVGCGDGGFTAALADAGAICTGVEVRDFGWEHTHANLRFLQQDILADEAQLVLGDDYDIIILRDVIEHISLRSKHQFMAALRKFTSSQGIILMTFPPFYSPFGLHQQTFLKSFLKKLPYLGWIPGPILDVLLKIVGESDKARADVKEIRECRMTLRRFRKMAKKLNYLIENEKYYLIRPSHELRYGWKLRESRLATVPILREIFILGSVFKLSMPQD
;
A
#
# COMPACT_ATOMS: atom_id res chain seq x y z
N TRP A 1 11.84 -0.89 11.00
CA TRP A 1 12.78 -0.01 10.34
C TRP A 1 13.62 -0.74 9.30
N THR A 2 14.64 -1.50 9.68
CA THR A 2 15.60 -2.17 8.77
C THR A 2 14.96 -2.97 7.64
N TYR A 3 13.86 -3.67 7.92
CA TYR A 3 13.12 -4.40 6.91
C TYR A 3 12.52 -3.47 5.85
N GLN A 4 11.98 -2.33 6.26
CA GLN A 4 11.35 -1.37 5.38
C GLN A 4 12.38 -0.64 4.51
N SER A 5 13.54 -0.25 5.09
CA SER A 5 14.65 0.33 4.32
C SER A 5 15.14 -0.63 3.24
N LYS A 6 15.44 -1.89 3.61
CA LYS A 6 15.85 -2.91 2.64
C LYS A 6 14.80 -3.16 1.54
N LEU A 7 13.52 -3.07 1.88
CA LEU A 7 12.46 -3.23 0.90
C LEU A 7 12.48 -2.08 -0.14
N ALA A 8 12.72 -0.84 0.31
CA ALA A 8 12.90 0.30 -0.58
C ALA A 8 14.14 0.12 -1.46
N GLU A 9 15.30 -0.08 -0.85
CA GLU A 9 16.61 -0.14 -1.52
C GLU A 9 16.69 -1.26 -2.57
N LEU A 10 16.26 -2.47 -2.21
CA LEU A 10 16.46 -3.64 -3.05
C LEU A 10 15.38 -3.83 -4.11
N HIS A 11 14.18 -3.25 -3.90
CA HIS A 11 13.06 -3.53 -4.79
C HIS A 11 12.38 -2.29 -5.37
N TYR A 12 12.02 -1.31 -4.54
CA TYR A 12 11.18 -0.21 -5.02
C TYR A 12 11.98 0.89 -5.71
N ILE A 13 13.14 1.27 -5.19
CA ILE A 13 14.01 2.26 -5.85
C ILE A 13 14.45 1.75 -7.24
N PRO A 14 14.93 0.50 -7.39
CA PRO A 14 15.20 -0.06 -8.73
C PRO A 14 13.97 -0.13 -9.64
N LEU A 15 12.79 -0.46 -9.08
CA LEU A 15 11.55 -0.47 -9.84
C LEU A 15 11.20 0.95 -10.35
N PHE A 16 11.30 1.97 -9.50
CA PHE A 16 11.05 3.36 -9.88
C PHE A 16 12.00 3.81 -10.97
N ALA A 17 13.28 3.53 -10.84
CA ALA A 17 14.27 3.80 -11.90
C ALA A 17 13.90 3.10 -13.22
N SER A 18 13.42 1.84 -13.18
CA SER A 18 12.98 1.11 -14.38
C SER A 18 11.75 1.72 -15.05
N TRP A 19 10.99 2.54 -14.33
CA TRP A 19 9.85 3.30 -14.84
C TRP A 19 10.18 4.75 -15.17
N GLY A 20 11.48 5.10 -15.19
CA GLY A 20 11.96 6.43 -15.50
C GLY A 20 11.71 7.46 -14.39
N ILE A 21 11.48 7.01 -13.15
CA ILE A 21 11.26 7.88 -12.01
C ILE A 21 12.60 8.13 -11.32
N SER A 22 13.06 9.38 -11.32
CA SER A 22 14.19 9.84 -10.51
C SER A 22 13.68 10.27 -9.12
N LEU A 23 14.45 9.97 -8.07
CA LEU A 23 14.19 10.43 -6.72
C LEU A 23 14.97 11.69 -6.36
N GLU A 24 16.10 11.95 -7.04
CA GLU A 24 16.99 13.08 -6.74
C GLU A 24 16.26 14.41 -6.78
N GLY A 25 16.26 15.12 -5.66
CA GLY A 25 15.61 16.42 -5.47
C GLY A 25 14.08 16.41 -5.53
N LYS A 26 13.43 15.24 -5.65
CA LYS A 26 11.97 15.12 -5.75
C LYS A 26 11.30 15.22 -4.40
N LYS A 27 10.22 16.00 -4.32
CA LYS A 27 9.35 16.06 -3.14
C LYS A 27 8.48 14.80 -3.09
N VAL A 28 8.64 14.01 -2.05
CA VAL A 28 7.93 12.74 -1.85
C VAL A 28 7.03 12.81 -0.60
N LEU A 29 5.76 12.46 -0.74
CA LEU A 29 4.83 12.23 0.36
C LEU A 29 4.57 10.73 0.49
N ASP A 30 5.01 10.13 1.59
CA ASP A 30 4.76 8.72 1.91
C ASP A 30 3.57 8.63 2.89
N VAL A 31 2.40 8.25 2.37
CA VAL A 31 1.15 8.18 3.14
C VAL A 31 0.99 6.79 3.74
N GLY A 32 0.89 6.72 5.06
CA GLY A 32 0.92 5.47 5.81
C GLY A 32 2.35 4.93 5.94
N CYS A 33 3.30 5.82 6.26
CA CYS A 33 4.73 5.51 6.30
C CYS A 33 5.13 4.53 7.42
N GLY A 34 4.24 4.27 8.40
CA GLY A 34 4.48 3.39 9.54
C GLY A 34 5.72 3.80 10.32
N ASP A 35 6.67 2.87 10.53
CA ASP A 35 7.92 3.13 11.25
C ASP A 35 8.89 4.08 10.53
N GLY A 36 8.65 4.41 9.26
CA GLY A 36 9.40 5.38 8.47
C GLY A 36 10.65 4.84 7.77
N GLY A 37 11.02 3.57 7.97
CA GLY A 37 12.23 3.02 7.36
C GLY A 37 12.23 3.04 5.83
N PHE A 38 11.06 2.90 5.20
CA PHE A 38 10.93 3.00 3.75
C PHE A 38 11.15 4.45 3.28
N THR A 39 10.52 5.40 3.95
CA THR A 39 10.62 6.84 3.66
C THR A 39 12.05 7.35 3.81
N ALA A 40 12.76 6.87 4.86
CA ALA A 40 14.16 7.23 5.10
C ALA A 40 15.08 6.74 3.96
N ALA A 41 14.89 5.51 3.48
CA ALA A 41 15.67 5.01 2.35
C ALA A 41 15.43 5.81 1.05
N LEU A 42 14.25 6.39 0.85
CA LEU A 42 14.01 7.31 -0.26
C LEU A 42 14.74 8.64 -0.07
N ALA A 43 14.82 9.15 1.16
CA ALA A 43 15.59 10.35 1.48
C ALA A 43 17.09 10.12 1.28
N ASP A 44 17.62 8.95 1.69
CA ASP A 44 19.00 8.53 1.43
C ASP A 44 19.30 8.42 -0.08
N ALA A 45 18.28 8.13 -0.90
CA ALA A 45 18.37 8.12 -2.36
C ALA A 45 18.18 9.51 -3.03
N GLY A 46 18.23 10.60 -2.24
CA GLY A 46 18.22 11.98 -2.72
C GLY A 46 16.85 12.65 -2.77
N ALA A 47 15.77 12.00 -2.33
CA ALA A 47 14.45 12.61 -2.29
C ALA A 47 14.28 13.55 -1.07
N ILE A 48 13.37 14.52 -1.17
CA ILE A 48 12.91 15.36 -0.05
C ILE A 48 11.59 14.76 0.45
N CYS A 49 11.65 14.02 1.56
CA CYS A 49 10.57 13.17 2.00
C CYS A 49 9.77 13.75 3.18
N THR A 50 8.45 13.60 3.08
CA THR A 50 7.52 13.75 4.19
C THR A 50 6.80 12.43 4.40
N GLY A 51 7.00 11.76 5.53
CA GLY A 51 6.24 10.59 5.94
C GLY A 51 5.07 11.00 6.82
N VAL A 52 3.87 10.49 6.52
CA VAL A 52 2.68 10.76 7.34
C VAL A 52 2.00 9.46 7.76
N GLU A 53 1.52 9.44 8.99
CA GLU A 53 0.80 8.31 9.56
C GLU A 53 -0.25 8.84 10.55
N VAL A 54 -1.38 8.16 10.65
CA VAL A 54 -2.46 8.54 11.59
C VAL A 54 -2.11 8.22 13.05
N ARG A 55 -1.18 7.27 13.24
CA ARG A 55 -0.68 6.88 14.56
C ARG A 55 0.71 7.44 14.78
N ASP A 56 1.01 7.83 16.01
CA ASP A 56 2.37 8.18 16.41
C ASP A 56 3.22 6.89 16.52
N PHE A 57 4.34 6.89 15.82
CA PHE A 57 5.34 5.81 15.87
C PHE A 57 6.60 6.19 16.67
N GLY A 58 6.64 7.40 17.25
CA GLY A 58 7.80 7.88 18.00
C GLY A 58 9.06 7.95 17.14
N TRP A 59 8.98 8.55 15.95
CA TRP A 59 10.12 8.65 15.02
C TRP A 59 11.27 9.43 15.63
N GLU A 60 12.41 8.76 15.81
CA GLU A 60 13.65 9.37 16.35
C GLU A 60 14.68 9.63 15.24
N HIS A 61 14.44 9.11 14.03
CA HIS A 61 15.40 9.24 12.93
C HIS A 61 15.39 10.66 12.36
N THR A 62 16.56 11.25 12.26
CA THR A 62 16.77 12.60 11.72
C THR A 62 17.60 12.54 10.43
N HIS A 63 17.14 13.21 9.39
CA HIS A 63 17.86 13.38 8.13
C HIS A 63 17.47 14.76 7.54
N ALA A 64 18.41 15.44 6.87
CA ALA A 64 18.19 16.80 6.36
C ALA A 64 16.99 16.90 5.42
N ASN A 65 16.72 15.84 4.64
CA ASN A 65 15.65 15.79 3.64
C ASN A 65 14.46 14.94 4.10
N LEU A 66 14.25 14.73 5.41
CA LEU A 66 13.22 13.86 5.93
C LEU A 66 12.49 14.49 7.11
N ARG A 67 11.16 14.45 7.07
CA ARG A 67 10.32 14.75 8.23
C ARG A 67 9.20 13.73 8.35
N PHE A 68 8.79 13.43 9.58
CA PHE A 68 7.63 12.61 9.89
C PHE A 68 6.57 13.43 10.62
N LEU A 69 5.31 13.17 10.30
CA LEU A 69 4.17 13.87 10.90
C LEU A 69 3.06 12.89 11.25
N GLN A 70 2.50 13.01 12.43
CA GLN A 70 1.24 12.36 12.76
C GLN A 70 0.11 13.20 12.18
N GLN A 71 -0.49 12.74 11.06
CA GLN A 71 -1.53 13.48 10.36
C GLN A 71 -2.46 12.54 9.58
N ASP A 72 -3.76 12.80 9.64
CA ASP A 72 -4.73 12.21 8.71
C ASP A 72 -4.83 13.08 7.45
N ILE A 73 -4.58 12.54 6.28
CA ILE A 73 -4.68 13.27 5.00
C ILE A 73 -6.12 13.69 4.66
N LEU A 74 -7.12 13.15 5.36
CA LEU A 74 -8.53 13.53 5.20
C LEU A 74 -8.95 14.66 6.13
N ALA A 75 -8.12 15.06 7.10
CA ALA A 75 -8.40 16.18 7.98
C ALA A 75 -8.41 17.52 7.21
N ASP A 76 -9.24 18.44 7.63
CA ASP A 76 -9.42 19.73 6.93
C ASP A 76 -8.11 20.54 6.87
N GLU A 77 -7.30 20.46 7.93
CA GLU A 77 -6.00 21.13 8.04
C GLU A 77 -4.85 20.40 7.33
N ALA A 78 -5.07 19.21 6.81
CA ALA A 78 -4.00 18.37 6.27
C ALA A 78 -3.18 19.07 5.19
N GLN A 79 -3.80 19.80 4.27
CA GLN A 79 -3.09 20.53 3.22
C GLN A 79 -2.25 21.68 3.78
N LEU A 80 -2.75 22.35 4.83
CA LEU A 80 -2.00 23.42 5.50
C LEU A 80 -0.73 22.87 6.20
N VAL A 81 -0.85 21.71 6.84
CA VAL A 81 0.25 21.07 7.60
C VAL A 81 1.28 20.42 6.68
N LEU A 82 0.82 19.68 5.67
CA LEU A 82 1.67 18.90 4.78
C LEU A 82 2.22 19.75 3.63
N GLY A 83 1.50 20.77 3.20
CA GLY A 83 1.72 21.48 1.95
C GLY A 83 1.11 20.72 0.77
N ASP A 84 1.43 21.18 -0.41
CA ASP A 84 1.05 20.58 -1.70
C ASP A 84 2.28 20.46 -2.61
N ASP A 85 2.08 20.24 -3.90
CA ASP A 85 3.15 20.24 -4.90
C ASP A 85 4.17 19.11 -4.71
N TYR A 86 3.71 17.92 -4.29
CA TYR A 86 4.56 16.74 -4.25
C TYR A 86 4.71 16.15 -5.66
N ASP A 87 5.96 15.87 -6.06
CA ASP A 87 6.27 15.19 -7.31
C ASP A 87 5.84 13.72 -7.28
N ILE A 88 5.93 13.10 -6.10
CA ILE A 88 5.63 11.68 -5.92
C ILE A 88 4.84 11.48 -4.63
N ILE A 89 3.68 10.86 -4.74
CA ILE A 89 2.93 10.36 -3.57
C ILE A 89 3.05 8.84 -3.55
N ILE A 90 3.38 8.28 -2.40
CA ILE A 90 3.51 6.83 -2.21
C ILE A 90 2.45 6.36 -1.23
N LEU A 91 1.75 5.28 -1.60
CA LEU A 91 0.83 4.54 -0.73
C LEU A 91 1.20 3.07 -0.81
N ARG A 92 1.82 2.56 0.24
CA ARG A 92 2.30 1.20 0.24
C ARG A 92 1.55 0.34 1.26
N ASP A 93 0.66 -0.49 0.73
CA ASP A 93 -0.22 -1.37 1.53
C ASP A 93 -1.08 -0.55 2.54
N VAL A 94 -1.71 0.52 2.05
CA VAL A 94 -2.58 1.44 2.80
C VAL A 94 -4.03 1.36 2.35
N ILE A 95 -4.28 1.40 1.05
CA ILE A 95 -5.64 1.53 0.49
C ILE A 95 -6.57 0.37 0.88
N GLU A 96 -6.05 -0.80 1.14
CA GLU A 96 -6.82 -1.97 1.59
C GLU A 96 -7.32 -1.83 3.03
N HIS A 97 -6.75 -0.93 3.83
CA HIS A 97 -7.18 -0.62 5.20
C HIS A 97 -8.20 0.53 5.27
N ILE A 98 -8.37 1.27 4.19
CA ILE A 98 -9.36 2.35 4.14
C ILE A 98 -10.76 1.76 3.94
N SER A 99 -11.78 2.26 4.68
CA SER A 99 -13.15 1.77 4.56
C SER A 99 -13.70 1.94 3.15
N LEU A 100 -14.62 1.06 2.73
CA LEU A 100 -15.24 1.15 1.39
C LEU A 100 -15.91 2.51 1.12
N ARG A 101 -16.47 3.12 2.17
CA ARG A 101 -17.15 4.41 2.07
C ARG A 101 -16.16 5.55 1.83
N SER A 102 -15.00 5.49 2.49
CA SER A 102 -14.00 6.56 2.44
C SER A 102 -12.98 6.40 1.30
N LYS A 103 -12.86 5.21 0.68
CA LYS A 103 -11.84 4.96 -0.36
C LYS A 103 -11.87 5.97 -1.51
N HIS A 104 -13.06 6.32 -1.98
CA HIS A 104 -13.21 7.27 -3.08
C HIS A 104 -12.74 8.67 -2.66
N GLN A 105 -13.17 9.13 -1.48
CA GLN A 105 -12.74 10.41 -0.90
C GLN A 105 -11.23 10.43 -0.66
N PHE A 106 -10.69 9.34 -0.09
CA PHE A 106 -9.26 9.18 0.15
C PHE A 106 -8.44 9.29 -1.14
N MET A 107 -8.81 8.56 -2.19
CA MET A 107 -8.16 8.65 -3.49
C MET A 107 -8.30 10.04 -4.12
N ALA A 108 -9.46 10.68 -3.98
CA ALA A 108 -9.67 12.05 -4.47
C ALA A 108 -8.81 13.07 -3.72
N ALA A 109 -8.64 12.89 -2.40
CA ALA A 109 -7.85 13.79 -1.57
C ALA A 109 -6.36 13.83 -1.97
N LEU A 110 -5.80 12.72 -2.47
CA LEU A 110 -4.40 12.67 -2.92
C LEU A 110 -4.07 13.74 -3.97
N ARG A 111 -5.06 14.13 -4.79
CA ARG A 111 -4.89 15.16 -5.84
C ARG A 111 -4.53 16.53 -5.25
N LYS A 112 -4.98 16.82 -4.02
CA LYS A 112 -4.72 18.11 -3.35
C LYS A 112 -3.25 18.28 -3.00
N PHE A 113 -2.52 17.20 -2.86
CA PHE A 113 -1.11 17.16 -2.50
C PHE A 113 -0.19 16.97 -3.71
N THR A 114 -0.73 16.50 -4.83
CA THR A 114 0.06 16.14 -6.02
C THR A 114 0.32 17.37 -6.88
N SER A 115 1.55 17.59 -7.31
CA SER A 115 1.91 18.64 -8.29
C SER A 115 1.23 18.38 -9.65
N SER A 116 1.21 19.36 -10.54
CA SER A 116 0.57 19.26 -11.86
C SER A 116 1.12 18.11 -12.72
N GLN A 117 2.40 17.76 -12.52
CA GLN A 117 3.05 16.62 -13.20
C GLN A 117 3.40 15.48 -12.23
N GLY A 118 2.87 15.54 -11.02
CA GLY A 118 3.14 14.56 -9.99
C GLY A 118 2.50 13.20 -10.30
N ILE A 119 3.10 12.18 -9.72
CA ILE A 119 2.65 10.80 -9.85
C ILE A 119 2.28 10.21 -8.50
N ILE A 120 1.44 9.18 -8.53
CA ILE A 120 1.08 8.40 -7.35
C ILE A 120 1.55 6.97 -7.56
N LEU A 121 2.35 6.46 -6.64
CA LEU A 121 2.81 5.08 -6.59
C LEU A 121 2.00 4.34 -5.54
N MET A 122 1.24 3.34 -5.94
CA MET A 122 0.34 2.62 -5.04
C MET A 122 0.57 1.13 -5.07
N THR A 123 0.65 0.51 -3.90
CA THR A 123 0.71 -0.94 -3.78
C THR A 123 -0.40 -1.47 -2.88
N PHE A 124 -0.89 -2.65 -3.19
CA PHE A 124 -1.78 -3.41 -2.30
C PHE A 124 -1.89 -4.87 -2.73
N PRO A 125 -2.14 -5.81 -1.80
CA PRO A 125 -2.55 -7.17 -2.10
C PRO A 125 -4.06 -7.19 -2.45
N PRO A 126 -4.48 -7.82 -3.55
CA PRO A 126 -5.90 -7.95 -3.86
C PRO A 126 -6.61 -8.82 -2.82
N PHE A 127 -7.84 -8.44 -2.46
CA PHE A 127 -8.60 -9.11 -1.41
C PHE A 127 -8.83 -10.62 -1.67
N TYR A 128 -9.05 -11.02 -2.93
CA TYR A 128 -9.28 -12.42 -3.29
C TYR A 128 -8.00 -13.22 -3.54
N SER A 129 -6.83 -12.61 -3.33
CA SER A 129 -5.54 -13.29 -3.39
C SER A 129 -5.37 -14.31 -2.26
N PRO A 130 -4.41 -15.23 -2.35
CA PRO A 130 -4.20 -16.28 -1.33
C PRO A 130 -4.14 -15.74 0.10
N PHE A 131 -3.53 -14.57 0.30
CA PHE A 131 -3.34 -13.96 1.61
C PHE A 131 -3.92 -12.55 1.71
N GLY A 132 -4.94 -12.26 0.94
CA GLY A 132 -5.58 -10.94 0.88
C GLY A 132 -6.31 -10.49 2.14
N LEU A 133 -6.45 -11.37 3.14
CA LEU A 133 -6.92 -11.04 4.49
C LEU A 133 -5.80 -10.66 5.45
N HIS A 134 -4.54 -10.64 5.01
CA HIS A 134 -3.38 -10.45 5.89
C HIS A 134 -3.32 -11.45 7.05
N GLN A 135 -3.94 -12.61 6.91
CA GLN A 135 -4.03 -13.63 7.95
C GLN A 135 -2.67 -14.08 8.48
N GLN A 136 -1.62 -13.98 7.67
CA GLN A 136 -0.25 -14.28 8.09
C GLN A 136 0.26 -13.32 9.19
N THR A 137 -0.28 -12.11 9.24
CA THR A 137 0.08 -11.06 10.22
C THR A 137 -0.83 -11.10 11.45
N PHE A 138 -2.13 -11.30 11.23
CA PHE A 138 -3.12 -11.17 12.30
C PHE A 138 -3.34 -12.46 13.09
N LEU A 139 -3.26 -13.64 12.43
CA LEU A 139 -3.59 -14.92 13.06
C LEU A 139 -2.37 -15.60 13.71
N LYS A 140 -2.61 -16.31 14.81
CA LYS A 140 -1.62 -17.13 15.51
C LYS A 140 -1.79 -18.61 15.21
N SER A 141 -3.01 -19.07 14.95
CA SER A 141 -3.34 -20.47 14.65
C SER A 141 -2.76 -20.92 13.31
N PHE A 142 -2.90 -22.21 12.99
CA PHE A 142 -2.50 -22.78 11.70
C PHE A 142 -3.20 -22.13 10.50
N LEU A 143 -4.37 -21.49 10.72
CA LEU A 143 -5.12 -20.78 9.69
C LEU A 143 -4.31 -19.67 9.02
N LYS A 144 -3.32 -19.09 9.70
CA LYS A 144 -2.40 -18.10 9.09
C LYS A 144 -1.68 -18.61 7.84
N LYS A 145 -1.52 -19.93 7.71
CA LYS A 145 -0.84 -20.59 6.58
C LYS A 145 -1.79 -20.99 5.46
N LEU A 146 -3.11 -21.00 5.71
CA LEU A 146 -4.09 -21.41 4.70
C LEU A 146 -4.37 -20.27 3.73
N PRO A 147 -4.23 -20.51 2.41
CA PRO A 147 -4.60 -19.50 1.42
C PRO A 147 -6.11 -19.37 1.31
N TYR A 148 -6.56 -18.25 0.73
CA TYR A 148 -7.95 -18.01 0.33
C TYR A 148 -8.98 -17.95 1.45
N LEU A 149 -8.60 -17.67 2.69
CA LEU A 149 -9.56 -17.46 3.79
C LEU A 149 -10.55 -16.33 3.49
N GLY A 150 -10.18 -15.36 2.65
CA GLY A 150 -11.05 -14.28 2.19
C GLY A 150 -12.31 -14.74 1.42
N TRP A 151 -12.32 -15.97 0.91
CA TRP A 151 -13.44 -16.54 0.17
C TRP A 151 -14.52 -17.12 1.08
N ILE A 152 -14.16 -17.47 2.32
CA ILE A 152 -15.11 -17.97 3.31
C ILE A 152 -16.07 -16.84 3.71
N PRO A 153 -17.39 -17.05 3.73
CA PRO A 153 -18.34 -16.05 4.22
C PRO A 153 -17.99 -15.54 5.63
N GLY A 154 -18.12 -14.23 5.86
CA GLY A 154 -17.68 -13.58 7.10
C GLY A 154 -18.17 -14.25 8.40
N PRO A 155 -19.47 -14.51 8.57
CA PRO A 155 -19.98 -15.17 9.76
C PRO A 155 -19.37 -16.56 10.00
N ILE A 156 -19.19 -17.35 8.94
CA ILE A 156 -18.58 -18.68 9.01
C ILE A 156 -17.12 -18.58 9.41
N LEU A 157 -16.37 -17.65 8.80
CA LEU A 157 -14.98 -17.43 9.14
C LEU A 157 -14.81 -16.98 10.59
N ASP A 158 -15.68 -16.08 11.09
CA ASP A 158 -15.61 -15.60 12.46
C ASP A 158 -15.83 -16.74 13.47
N VAL A 159 -16.80 -17.61 13.22
CA VAL A 159 -17.02 -18.81 14.03
C VAL A 159 -15.81 -19.74 14.00
N LEU A 160 -15.23 -19.97 12.81
CA LEU A 160 -14.03 -20.79 12.67
C LEU A 160 -12.85 -20.22 13.44
N LEU A 161 -12.60 -18.90 13.34
CA LEU A 161 -11.53 -18.21 14.07
C LEU A 161 -11.74 -18.33 15.59
N LYS A 162 -12.98 -18.24 16.07
CA LYS A 162 -13.32 -18.42 17.48
C LYS A 162 -13.05 -19.86 17.95
N ILE A 163 -13.44 -20.86 17.16
CA ILE A 163 -13.22 -22.28 17.49
C ILE A 163 -11.72 -22.61 17.62
N VAL A 164 -10.87 -22.05 16.73
CA VAL A 164 -9.41 -22.29 16.77
C VAL A 164 -8.69 -21.40 17.81
N GLY A 165 -9.41 -20.61 18.60
CA GLY A 165 -8.86 -19.84 19.71
C GLY A 165 -8.19 -18.53 19.32
N GLU A 166 -8.54 -17.93 18.18
CA GLU A 166 -8.02 -16.60 17.82
C GLU A 166 -8.62 -15.52 18.72
N SER A 167 -7.79 -14.52 19.08
CA SER A 167 -8.20 -13.42 19.93
C SER A 167 -9.27 -12.54 19.29
N ASP A 168 -10.05 -11.84 20.10
CA ASP A 168 -11.06 -10.89 19.61
C ASP A 168 -10.44 -9.79 18.76
N LYS A 169 -9.23 -9.34 19.12
CA LYS A 169 -8.46 -8.39 18.31
C LYS A 169 -8.17 -8.94 16.91
N ALA A 170 -7.62 -10.16 16.81
CA ALA A 170 -7.31 -10.78 15.51
C ALA A 170 -8.57 -10.96 14.66
N ARG A 171 -9.71 -11.30 15.27
CA ARG A 171 -11.00 -11.42 14.59
C ARG A 171 -11.50 -10.06 14.11
N ALA A 172 -11.34 -9.00 14.91
CA ALA A 172 -11.67 -7.63 14.54
C ALA A 172 -10.81 -7.15 13.36
N ASP A 173 -9.50 -7.38 13.39
CA ASP A 173 -8.58 -7.02 12.30
C ASP A 173 -8.96 -7.72 10.97
N VAL A 174 -9.28 -9.03 11.03
CA VAL A 174 -9.78 -9.79 9.86
C VAL A 174 -11.10 -9.22 9.34
N LYS A 175 -12.02 -8.85 10.24
CA LYS A 175 -13.31 -8.24 9.89
C LYS A 175 -13.10 -6.89 9.20
N GLU A 176 -12.20 -6.05 9.70
CA GLU A 176 -11.86 -4.75 9.13
C GLU A 176 -11.37 -4.91 7.67
N ILE A 177 -10.40 -5.78 7.41
CA ILE A 177 -9.92 -6.04 6.03
C ILE A 177 -11.06 -6.51 5.12
N ARG A 178 -11.96 -7.35 5.63
CA ARG A 178 -13.14 -7.79 4.86
C ARG A 178 -14.09 -6.65 4.53
N GLU A 179 -14.26 -5.71 5.43
CA GLU A 179 -15.09 -4.51 5.22
C GLU A 179 -14.42 -3.53 4.25
N CYS A 180 -13.09 -3.43 4.29
CA CYS A 180 -12.29 -2.58 3.38
C CYS A 180 -12.18 -3.13 1.96
N ARG A 181 -12.03 -4.43 1.80
CA ARG A 181 -12.16 -5.22 0.56
C ARG A 181 -11.61 -4.57 -0.72
N MET A 182 -10.28 -4.41 -0.81
CA MET A 182 -9.66 -3.86 -2.02
C MET A 182 -9.43 -4.93 -3.09
N THR A 183 -10.05 -4.77 -4.25
CA THR A 183 -9.86 -5.63 -5.43
C THR A 183 -9.27 -4.83 -6.59
N LEU A 184 -8.57 -5.47 -7.52
CA LEU A 184 -8.03 -4.79 -8.71
C LEU A 184 -9.15 -4.17 -9.56
N ARG A 185 -10.27 -4.88 -9.71
CA ARG A 185 -11.44 -4.37 -10.43
C ARG A 185 -11.98 -3.08 -9.79
N ARG A 186 -12.09 -3.06 -8.44
CA ARG A 186 -12.56 -1.86 -7.71
C ARG A 186 -11.56 -0.72 -7.85
N PHE A 187 -10.28 -0.99 -7.69
CA PHE A 187 -9.23 -0.01 -7.87
C PHE A 187 -9.30 0.65 -9.26
N ARG A 188 -9.31 -0.15 -10.34
CA ARG A 188 -9.38 0.37 -11.71
C ARG A 188 -10.63 1.17 -11.98
N LYS A 189 -11.81 0.73 -11.47
CA LYS A 189 -13.07 1.48 -11.58
C LYS A 189 -12.98 2.83 -10.87
N MET A 190 -12.35 2.85 -9.70
CA MET A 190 -12.18 4.05 -8.89
C MET A 190 -11.17 5.01 -9.54
N ALA A 191 -10.02 4.51 -9.99
CA ALA A 191 -9.03 5.29 -10.73
C ALA A 191 -9.65 5.94 -11.98
N LYS A 192 -10.39 5.17 -12.79
CA LYS A 192 -11.11 5.69 -13.96
C LYS A 192 -12.13 6.76 -13.57
N LYS A 193 -12.95 6.55 -12.52
CA LYS A 193 -13.96 7.52 -12.07
C LYS A 193 -13.34 8.85 -11.60
N LEU A 194 -12.13 8.79 -11.07
CA LEU A 194 -11.36 9.94 -10.59
C LEU A 194 -10.41 10.51 -11.67
N ASN A 195 -10.52 10.05 -12.91
CA ASN A 195 -9.66 10.48 -14.02
C ASN A 195 -8.16 10.30 -13.73
N TYR A 196 -7.78 9.23 -13.02
CA TYR A 196 -6.39 8.81 -12.94
C TYR A 196 -6.03 7.95 -14.15
N LEU A 197 -4.87 8.20 -14.74
CA LEU A 197 -4.27 7.37 -15.76
C LEU A 197 -3.36 6.34 -15.10
N ILE A 198 -3.51 5.07 -15.44
CA ILE A 198 -2.60 3.99 -15.00
C ILE A 198 -1.50 3.90 -16.07
N GLU A 199 -0.32 4.46 -15.80
CA GLU A 199 0.79 4.48 -16.74
C GLU A 199 1.59 3.18 -16.73
N ASN A 200 1.88 2.68 -15.53
CA ASN A 200 2.62 1.44 -15.34
C ASN A 200 1.94 0.58 -14.28
N GLU A 201 2.08 -0.72 -14.43
CA GLU A 201 1.58 -1.67 -13.45
C GLU A 201 2.44 -2.93 -13.41
N LYS A 202 2.60 -3.50 -12.23
CA LYS A 202 3.21 -4.82 -12.02
C LYS A 202 2.38 -5.66 -11.08
N TYR A 203 2.40 -6.96 -11.33
CA TYR A 203 1.66 -7.95 -10.58
C TYR A 203 2.60 -9.07 -10.16
N TYR A 204 2.63 -9.35 -8.86
CA TYR A 204 3.57 -10.30 -8.29
C TYR A 204 2.88 -11.59 -7.86
N LEU A 205 3.37 -12.72 -8.37
CA LEU A 205 3.07 -14.04 -7.82
C LEU A 205 3.79 -14.24 -6.48
N ILE A 206 5.03 -13.75 -6.36
CA ILE A 206 5.77 -13.61 -5.11
C ILE A 206 6.23 -12.17 -5.02
N ARG A 207 5.69 -11.44 -4.05
CA ARG A 207 5.94 -10.01 -3.90
C ARG A 207 7.27 -9.71 -3.20
N PRO A 208 7.85 -8.51 -3.37
CA PRO A 208 9.11 -8.11 -2.74
C PRO A 208 9.17 -8.39 -1.23
N SER A 209 8.08 -8.11 -0.52
CA SER A 209 7.99 -8.35 0.92
C SER A 209 8.12 -9.82 1.31
N HIS A 210 7.73 -10.76 0.45
CA HIS A 210 7.85 -12.20 0.70
C HIS A 210 9.27 -12.69 0.44
N GLU A 211 9.98 -12.09 -0.52
CA GLU A 211 11.38 -12.39 -0.72
C GLU A 211 12.21 -12.05 0.52
N LEU A 212 12.02 -10.85 1.06
CA LEU A 212 12.75 -10.41 2.26
C LEU A 212 12.36 -11.15 3.54
N ARG A 213 11.07 -11.52 3.69
CA ARG A 213 10.59 -12.20 4.91
C ARG A 213 10.83 -13.69 4.92
N TYR A 214 10.71 -14.34 3.76
CA TYR A 214 10.66 -15.80 3.65
C TYR A 214 11.75 -16.37 2.75
N GLY A 215 12.58 -15.53 2.10
CA GLY A 215 13.61 -15.96 1.14
C GLY A 215 13.03 -16.51 -0.17
N TRP A 216 11.75 -16.26 -0.45
CA TRP A 216 11.13 -16.71 -1.70
C TRP A 216 11.57 -15.81 -2.85
N LYS A 217 12.04 -16.40 -3.94
CA LYS A 217 12.49 -15.63 -5.09
C LYS A 217 11.36 -14.78 -5.67
N LEU A 218 11.58 -13.48 -5.81
CA LEU A 218 10.67 -12.54 -6.45
C LEU A 218 10.18 -13.08 -7.80
N ARG A 219 8.87 -13.02 -8.03
CA ARG A 219 8.27 -13.53 -9.27
C ARG A 219 7.10 -12.68 -9.73
N GLU A 220 7.23 -12.10 -10.91
CA GLU A 220 6.11 -11.45 -11.58
C GLU A 220 5.11 -12.48 -12.12
N SER A 221 3.84 -12.14 -12.14
CA SER A 221 2.77 -13.01 -12.62
C SER A 221 2.55 -12.85 -14.11
N ARG A 222 2.68 -13.94 -14.86
CA ARG A 222 2.27 -14.00 -16.27
C ARG A 222 0.76 -14.09 -16.46
N LEU A 223 0.01 -14.43 -15.41
CA LEU A 223 -1.46 -14.52 -15.41
C LEU A 223 -2.14 -13.15 -15.27
N ALA A 224 -1.36 -12.09 -15.11
CA ALA A 224 -1.85 -10.73 -14.93
C ALA A 224 -2.63 -10.17 -16.15
N THR A 225 -2.44 -10.75 -17.33
CA THR A 225 -3.17 -10.39 -18.55
C THR A 225 -4.65 -10.80 -18.49
N VAL A 226 -5.00 -11.82 -17.70
CA VAL A 226 -6.37 -12.32 -17.55
C VAL A 226 -7.02 -11.71 -16.30
N PRO A 227 -8.06 -10.86 -16.43
CA PRO A 227 -8.63 -10.09 -15.32
C PRO A 227 -9.07 -10.91 -14.10
N ILE A 228 -9.65 -12.08 -14.30
CA ILE A 228 -10.11 -12.94 -13.20
C ILE A 228 -8.91 -13.62 -12.53
N LEU A 229 -7.97 -14.14 -13.30
CA LEU A 229 -6.81 -14.87 -12.77
C LEU A 229 -5.89 -13.96 -11.96
N ARG A 230 -5.73 -12.69 -12.37
CA ARG A 230 -4.92 -11.73 -11.61
C ARG A 230 -5.53 -11.39 -10.25
N GLU A 231 -6.86 -11.40 -10.09
CA GLU A 231 -7.49 -11.20 -8.77
C GLU A 231 -7.20 -12.34 -7.80
N ILE A 232 -6.99 -13.55 -8.31
CA ILE A 232 -6.92 -14.78 -7.53
C ILE A 232 -5.47 -15.19 -7.25
N PHE A 233 -4.59 -15.09 -8.25
CA PHE A 233 -3.26 -15.73 -8.19
C PHE A 233 -2.11 -14.77 -7.90
N ILE A 234 -2.35 -13.48 -7.71
CA ILE A 234 -1.29 -12.54 -7.36
C ILE A 234 -1.27 -12.24 -5.86
N LEU A 235 -0.08 -12.06 -5.30
CA LEU A 235 0.11 -11.69 -3.90
C LEU A 235 0.30 -10.19 -3.68
N GLY A 236 0.51 -9.44 -4.74
CA GLY A 236 0.66 -7.98 -4.67
C GLY A 236 0.62 -7.32 -6.04
N SER A 237 0.25 -6.06 -6.03
CA SER A 237 0.21 -5.20 -7.21
C SER A 237 0.90 -3.89 -6.93
N VAL A 238 1.49 -3.30 -7.95
CA VAL A 238 2.09 -1.97 -7.92
C VAL A 238 1.58 -1.18 -9.13
N PHE A 239 1.19 0.06 -8.90
CA PHE A 239 0.67 0.95 -9.92
C PHE A 239 1.39 2.30 -9.88
N LYS A 240 1.70 2.83 -11.06
CA LYS A 240 2.05 4.24 -11.28
C LYS A 240 0.83 4.93 -11.88
N LEU A 241 0.34 5.94 -11.19
CA LEU A 241 -0.78 6.75 -11.63
C LEU A 241 -0.31 8.17 -11.92
N SER A 242 -0.90 8.81 -12.91
CA SER A 242 -0.80 10.25 -13.16
C SER A 242 -2.20 10.87 -13.31
N MET A 243 -2.22 12.19 -13.35
CA MET A 243 -3.42 12.94 -13.74
C MET A 243 -3.34 13.31 -15.21
N PRO A 244 -4.48 13.38 -15.94
CA PRO A 244 -4.49 13.96 -17.28
C PRO A 244 -3.89 15.38 -17.21
N GLN A 245 -3.06 15.70 -18.17
CA GLN A 245 -2.65 17.09 -18.42
C GLN A 245 -3.77 17.76 -19.21
N ASP A 246 -4.20 18.92 -18.75
CA ASP A 246 -5.19 19.76 -19.46
C ASP A 246 -4.60 20.31 -20.77
#